data_0177083336da2c02c86e028dbef4f9bb
#
_entry.id   0177083336da2c02c86e028dbef4f9bb
#
_cell.length_a   1.000
_cell.length_b   1.000
_cell.length_c   1.000
_cell.angle_alpha   90.00
_cell.angle_beta   90.00
_cell.angle_gamma   90.00
#
_symmetry.space_group_name_H-M   'P 1'
#
loop_
_entity.id
_entity.type
_entity.pdbx_description
1 polymer ?
#
loop_
_entity_poly.entity_id
_entity_poly.type
_entity_poly.pdbx_seq_one_letter_code
_entity_poly.pdbx_strand_id
1 'polypeptide(L)'
;STLCAAVVGGMVFPAMYSCIFLLRSYADFGRVYVLAPFFIAFAGDALSMYFGMWFGKRKMAPHVSPHKTWAGGFGGPIGSALAMLLLGLIAQKWLGYAPDYARLALVGAVANVFGQLGDLSMSLIKREAGIKDYSHLFLTHGGMLDRFDSTMFIAPVVYFFVAGGIL
;
A
#
# COMPACT_ATOMS: atom_id res chain seq x y z
N SER A 1 5.76 2.10 -25.02
CA SER A 1 5.31 3.07 -25.95
C SER A 1 4.17 3.91 -25.38
N THR A 2 3.89 5.05 -25.97
CA THR A 2 2.99 6.10 -25.48
C THR A 2 1.55 5.57 -25.22
N LEU A 3 1.05 4.65 -26.04
CA LEU A 3 -0.29 4.08 -25.88
C LEU A 3 -0.42 3.27 -24.58
N CYS A 4 0.56 2.44 -24.26
CA CYS A 4 0.57 1.66 -23.00
C CYS A 4 0.58 2.59 -21.77
N ALA A 5 1.41 3.65 -21.81
CA ALA A 5 1.45 4.63 -20.73
C ALA A 5 0.12 5.38 -20.57
N ALA A 6 -0.54 5.73 -21.69
CA ALA A 6 -1.84 6.38 -21.67
C ALA A 6 -2.94 5.46 -21.09
N VAL A 7 -2.95 4.17 -21.45
CA VAL A 7 -3.92 3.19 -20.91
C VAL A 7 -3.67 2.95 -19.42
N VAL A 8 -2.44 2.75 -19.01
CA VAL A 8 -2.09 2.52 -17.59
C VAL A 8 -2.42 3.76 -16.77
N GLY A 9 -1.99 4.95 -17.19
CA GLY A 9 -2.26 6.19 -16.45
C GLY A 9 -3.72 6.62 -16.47
N GLY A 10 -4.41 6.46 -17.61
CA GLY A 10 -5.78 6.95 -17.78
C GLY A 10 -6.88 5.97 -17.38
N MET A 11 -6.60 4.67 -17.31
CA MET A 11 -7.62 3.66 -17.00
C MET A 11 -7.26 2.84 -15.77
N VAL A 12 -6.05 2.25 -15.73
CA VAL A 12 -5.69 1.30 -14.66
C VAL A 12 -5.56 2.02 -13.32
N PHE A 13 -4.87 3.14 -13.26
CA PHE A 13 -4.68 3.88 -12.00
C PHE A 13 -6.00 4.41 -11.44
N PRO A 14 -6.88 5.08 -12.21
CA PRO A 14 -8.19 5.48 -11.71
C PRO A 14 -9.06 4.29 -11.27
N ALA A 15 -9.01 3.15 -11.97
CA ALA A 15 -9.73 1.96 -11.58
C ALA A 15 -9.23 1.39 -10.23
N MET A 16 -7.92 1.38 -10.00
CA MET A 16 -7.34 0.95 -8.72
C MET A 16 -7.74 1.88 -7.57
N TYR A 17 -7.71 3.21 -7.80
CA TYR A 17 -8.17 4.18 -6.80
C TYR A 17 -9.67 4.10 -6.53
N SER A 18 -10.49 3.75 -7.53
CA SER A 18 -11.94 3.59 -7.33
C SER A 18 -12.30 2.51 -6.31
N CYS A 19 -11.42 1.54 -6.08
CA CYS A 19 -11.59 0.54 -5.02
C CYS A 19 -11.69 1.17 -3.63
N ILE A 20 -11.07 2.34 -3.38
CA ILE A 20 -11.18 3.08 -2.12
C ILE A 20 -12.64 3.56 -1.92
N PHE A 21 -13.27 4.06 -2.98
CA PHE A 21 -14.68 4.47 -2.93
C PHE A 21 -15.60 3.26 -2.74
N LEU A 22 -15.30 2.14 -3.40
CA LEU A 22 -16.06 0.90 -3.24
C LEU A 22 -15.96 0.36 -1.81
N LEU A 23 -14.80 0.41 -1.18
CA LEU A 23 -14.61 0.07 0.22
C LEU A 23 -15.50 0.93 1.15
N ARG A 24 -15.64 2.23 0.84
CA ARG A 24 -16.50 3.14 1.62
C ARG A 24 -17.99 2.79 1.49
N SER A 25 -18.39 2.18 0.39
CA SER A 25 -19.79 1.84 0.09
C SER A 25 -20.30 0.60 0.86
N TYR A 26 -19.42 -0.17 1.50
CA TYR A 26 -19.83 -1.28 2.37
C TYR A 26 -20.56 -0.77 3.61
N ALA A 27 -21.82 -1.22 3.79
CA ALA A 27 -22.84 -0.58 4.62
C ALA A 27 -22.41 -0.32 6.08
N ASP A 28 -22.01 -1.34 6.82
CA ASP A 28 -21.84 -1.18 8.27
C ASP A 28 -20.43 -0.72 8.66
N PHE A 29 -19.41 -1.20 7.98
CA PHE A 29 -18.00 -0.97 8.35
C PHE A 29 -17.17 -0.27 7.26
N GLY A 30 -17.79 0.29 6.23
CA GLY A 30 -17.09 0.99 5.14
C GLY A 30 -16.19 2.14 5.62
N ARG A 31 -16.50 2.75 6.78
CA ARG A 31 -15.62 3.76 7.40
C ARG A 31 -14.30 3.17 7.88
N VAL A 32 -14.29 1.91 8.33
CA VAL A 32 -13.08 1.20 8.76
C VAL A 32 -12.32 0.71 7.53
N TYR A 33 -13.02 0.10 6.58
CA TYR A 33 -12.40 -0.48 5.39
C TYR A 33 -11.71 0.55 4.50
N VAL A 34 -12.26 1.77 4.39
CA VAL A 34 -11.63 2.86 3.62
C VAL A 34 -10.29 3.32 4.22
N LEU A 35 -10.10 3.17 5.52
CA LEU A 35 -8.85 3.53 6.20
C LEU A 35 -7.78 2.44 6.07
N ALA A 36 -8.19 1.18 5.86
CA ALA A 36 -7.28 0.04 5.84
C ALA A 36 -6.11 0.19 4.83
N PRO A 37 -6.31 0.57 3.55
CA PRO A 37 -5.22 0.75 2.60
C PRO A 37 -4.16 1.77 3.07
N PHE A 38 -4.59 2.84 3.72
CA PHE A 38 -3.68 3.87 4.23
C PHE A 38 -2.88 3.39 5.45
N PHE A 39 -3.53 2.70 6.39
CA PHE A 39 -2.85 2.11 7.55
C PHE A 39 -1.82 1.08 7.11
N ILE A 40 -2.17 0.21 6.16
CA ILE A 40 -1.28 -0.79 5.58
C ILE A 40 -0.08 -0.14 4.91
N ALA A 41 -0.30 0.87 4.05
CA ALA A 41 0.76 1.56 3.33
C ALA A 41 1.72 2.27 4.29
N PHE A 42 1.21 3.18 5.11
CA PHE A 42 2.06 4.02 5.96
C PHE A 42 2.83 3.23 7.02
N ALA A 43 2.17 2.29 7.70
CA ALA A 43 2.85 1.47 8.70
C ALA A 43 3.81 0.47 8.07
N GLY A 44 3.44 -0.09 6.91
CA GLY A 44 4.30 -0.96 6.14
C GLY A 44 5.58 -0.26 5.70
N ASP A 45 5.47 0.93 5.13
CA ASP A 45 6.61 1.73 4.69
C ASP A 45 7.50 2.16 5.87
N ALA A 46 6.89 2.58 6.98
CA ALA A 46 7.63 2.96 8.19
C ALA A 46 8.46 1.80 8.73
N LEU A 47 7.84 0.63 8.96
CA LEU A 47 8.58 -0.52 9.48
C LEU A 47 9.53 -1.14 8.44
N SER A 48 9.20 -1.10 7.15
CA SER A 48 10.14 -1.45 6.08
C SER A 48 11.41 -0.60 6.15
N MET A 49 11.26 0.69 6.37
CA MET A 49 12.39 1.62 6.53
C MET A 49 13.22 1.29 7.78
N TYR A 50 12.59 1.14 8.96
CA TYR A 50 13.32 0.83 10.20
C TYR A 50 14.02 -0.53 10.15
N PHE A 51 13.35 -1.57 9.69
CA PHE A 51 13.99 -2.89 9.52
C PHE A 51 15.11 -2.83 8.48
N GLY A 52 14.93 -2.06 7.42
CA GLY A 52 15.96 -1.81 6.43
C GLY A 52 17.20 -1.13 6.99
N MET A 53 17.04 -0.15 7.89
CA MET A 53 18.14 0.53 8.56
C MET A 53 18.87 -0.36 9.57
N TRP A 54 18.12 -1.14 10.36
CA TRP A 54 18.72 -1.95 11.44
C TRP A 54 19.32 -3.27 10.95
N PHE A 55 18.66 -3.93 9.99
CA PHE A 55 19.01 -5.29 9.55
C PHE A 55 19.34 -5.40 8.06
N GLY A 56 19.24 -4.30 7.30
CA GLY A 56 19.32 -4.28 5.85
C GLY A 56 20.74 -4.42 5.29
N LYS A 57 21.27 -5.63 5.24
CA LYS A 57 22.60 -5.92 4.64
C LYS A 57 22.54 -6.12 3.13
N ARG A 58 21.46 -6.69 2.59
CA ARG A 58 21.31 -6.99 1.15
C ARG A 58 20.26 -6.11 0.52
N LYS A 59 20.60 -5.47 -0.61
CA LYS A 59 19.69 -4.66 -1.43
C LYS A 59 18.71 -5.58 -2.19
N MET A 60 17.44 -5.16 -2.28
CA MET A 60 16.41 -5.91 -3.00
C MET A 60 16.43 -5.58 -4.51
N ALA A 61 16.51 -4.31 -4.86
CA ALA A 61 16.47 -3.83 -6.23
C ALA A 61 17.49 -2.70 -6.45
N PRO A 62 18.82 -2.97 -6.57
CA PRO A 62 19.85 -1.95 -6.59
C PRO A 62 19.70 -0.93 -7.72
N HIS A 63 19.24 -1.37 -8.90
CA HIS A 63 19.10 -0.54 -10.10
C HIS A 63 17.80 0.29 -10.12
N VAL A 64 16.74 -0.17 -9.46
CA VAL A 64 15.41 0.47 -9.48
C VAL A 64 15.23 1.36 -8.24
N SER A 65 15.48 0.79 -7.06
CA SER A 65 15.36 1.47 -5.77
C SER A 65 16.52 1.05 -4.84
N PRO A 66 17.62 1.82 -4.82
CA PRO A 66 18.85 1.45 -4.11
C PRO A 66 18.70 1.47 -2.58
N HIS A 67 17.64 2.06 -2.05
CA HIS A 67 17.38 2.12 -0.61
C HIS A 67 16.59 0.91 -0.09
N LYS A 68 15.88 0.16 -0.96
CA LYS A 68 15.12 -1.03 -0.55
C LYS A 68 16.03 -2.22 -0.24
N THR A 69 15.78 -2.85 0.92
CA THR A 69 16.52 -4.03 1.41
C THR A 69 15.58 -5.20 1.63
N TRP A 70 16.09 -6.42 1.60
CA TRP A 70 15.32 -7.62 1.90
C TRP A 70 14.76 -7.62 3.32
N ALA A 71 15.55 -7.13 4.30
CA ALA A 71 15.09 -6.99 5.68
C ALA A 71 13.88 -6.04 5.77
N GLY A 72 13.94 -4.91 5.06
CA GLY A 72 12.80 -4.00 4.94
C GLY A 72 11.60 -4.66 4.27
N GLY A 73 11.83 -5.46 3.22
CA GLY A 73 10.78 -6.21 2.53
C GLY A 73 9.99 -7.15 3.46
N PHE A 74 10.63 -7.74 4.45
CA PHE A 74 9.95 -8.53 5.49
C PHE A 74 9.37 -7.66 6.61
N GLY A 75 9.99 -6.53 6.93
CA GLY A 75 9.50 -5.60 7.95
C GLY A 75 8.16 -4.95 7.57
N GLY A 76 7.94 -4.68 6.29
CA GLY A 76 6.70 -4.08 5.80
C GLY A 76 5.44 -4.89 6.11
N PRO A 77 5.34 -6.16 5.72
CA PRO A 77 4.19 -7.02 6.06
C PRO A 77 3.93 -7.13 7.56
N ILE A 78 4.99 -7.19 8.40
CA ILE A 78 4.84 -7.18 9.86
C ILE A 78 4.22 -5.87 10.32
N GLY A 79 4.70 -4.74 9.81
CA GLY A 79 4.16 -3.43 10.15
C GLY A 79 2.70 -3.27 9.78
N SER A 80 2.35 -3.72 8.59
CA SER A 80 0.98 -3.65 8.09
C SER A 80 0.04 -4.59 8.86
N ALA A 81 0.49 -5.78 9.25
CA ALA A 81 -0.28 -6.66 10.11
C ALA A 81 -0.57 -6.00 11.47
N LEU A 82 0.44 -5.41 12.11
CA LEU A 82 0.28 -4.69 13.37
C LEU A 82 -0.66 -3.48 13.24
N ALA A 83 -0.57 -2.74 12.14
CA ALA A 83 -1.46 -1.61 11.86
C ALA A 83 -2.92 -2.05 11.69
N MET A 84 -3.16 -3.17 11.00
CA MET A 84 -4.50 -3.73 10.85
C MET A 84 -5.07 -4.22 12.18
N LEU A 85 -4.24 -4.83 13.04
CA LEU A 85 -4.65 -5.19 14.40
C LEU A 85 -5.03 -3.95 15.22
N LEU A 86 -4.23 -2.89 15.13
CA LEU A 86 -4.53 -1.62 15.80
C LEU A 86 -5.83 -0.99 15.27
N LEU A 87 -6.03 -0.98 13.96
CA LEU A 87 -7.25 -0.50 13.33
C LEU A 87 -8.48 -1.31 13.80
N GLY A 88 -8.35 -2.64 13.89
CA GLY A 88 -9.37 -3.52 14.41
C GLY A 88 -9.72 -3.24 15.87
N LEU A 89 -8.72 -3.01 16.73
CA LEU A 89 -8.94 -2.62 18.14
C LEU A 89 -9.67 -1.28 18.27
N ILE A 90 -9.28 -0.30 17.46
CA ILE A 90 -9.95 1.01 17.42
C ILE A 90 -11.39 0.85 16.97
N ALA A 91 -11.62 0.08 15.89
CA ALA A 91 -12.95 -0.16 15.36
C ALA A 91 -13.85 -0.93 16.36
N GLN A 92 -13.32 -1.89 17.07
CA GLN A 92 -14.04 -2.62 18.11
C GLN A 92 -14.48 -1.68 19.23
N LYS A 93 -13.57 -0.83 19.70
CA LYS A 93 -13.84 0.07 20.84
C LYS A 93 -14.84 1.18 20.51
N TRP A 94 -14.77 1.74 19.29
CA TRP A 94 -15.52 2.94 18.94
C TRP A 94 -16.76 2.68 18.09
N LEU A 95 -16.78 1.58 17.32
CA LEU A 95 -17.84 1.27 16.36
C LEU A 95 -18.56 -0.05 16.67
N GLY A 96 -18.13 -0.78 17.71
CA GLY A 96 -18.70 -2.09 18.05
C GLY A 96 -18.38 -3.18 17.02
N TYR A 97 -17.42 -2.95 16.13
CA TYR A 97 -16.98 -3.93 15.17
C TYR A 97 -16.28 -5.10 15.86
N ALA A 98 -16.70 -6.34 15.62
CA ALA A 98 -16.09 -7.54 16.18
C ALA A 98 -15.22 -8.24 15.10
N PRO A 99 -13.96 -7.82 14.91
CA PRO A 99 -13.11 -8.34 13.86
C PRO A 99 -12.53 -9.71 14.19
N ASP A 100 -12.27 -10.52 13.16
CA ASP A 100 -11.33 -11.63 13.25
C ASP A 100 -9.90 -11.09 13.10
N TYR A 101 -9.20 -10.99 14.21
CA TYR A 101 -7.84 -10.43 14.26
C TYR A 101 -6.83 -11.21 13.40
N ALA A 102 -6.99 -12.54 13.29
CA ALA A 102 -6.12 -13.35 12.46
C ALA A 102 -6.29 -12.99 10.97
N ARG A 103 -7.53 -12.81 10.54
CA ARG A 103 -7.84 -12.38 9.16
C ARG A 103 -7.35 -10.96 8.91
N LEU A 104 -7.55 -10.03 9.85
CA LEU A 104 -7.03 -8.66 9.72
C LEU A 104 -5.50 -8.64 9.55
N ALA A 105 -4.77 -9.38 10.37
CA ALA A 105 -3.32 -9.46 10.27
C ALA A 105 -2.87 -10.07 8.94
N LEU A 106 -3.53 -11.14 8.49
CA LEU A 106 -3.25 -11.80 7.21
C LEU A 106 -3.47 -10.83 6.04
N VAL A 107 -4.62 -10.16 6.01
CA VAL A 107 -4.94 -9.19 4.95
C VAL A 107 -3.94 -8.04 4.95
N GLY A 108 -3.58 -7.51 6.11
CA GLY A 108 -2.55 -6.48 6.22
C GLY A 108 -1.20 -6.91 5.64
N ALA A 109 -0.74 -8.11 6.00
CA ALA A 109 0.53 -8.64 5.52
C ALA A 109 0.50 -8.90 4.01
N VAL A 110 -0.53 -9.57 3.50
CA VAL A 110 -0.67 -9.88 2.06
C VAL A 110 -0.80 -8.61 1.23
N ALA A 111 -1.69 -7.69 1.63
CA ALA A 111 -1.90 -6.45 0.90
C ALA A 111 -0.62 -5.58 0.85
N ASN A 112 0.19 -5.58 1.91
CA ASN A 112 1.47 -4.88 1.91
C ASN A 112 2.46 -5.47 0.90
N VAL A 113 2.50 -6.79 0.71
CA VAL A 113 3.36 -7.40 -0.33
C VAL A 113 3.00 -6.86 -1.71
N PHE A 114 1.70 -6.76 -2.03
CA PHE A 114 1.25 -6.15 -3.28
C PHE A 114 1.58 -4.65 -3.35
N GLY A 115 1.47 -3.92 -2.25
CA GLY A 115 1.90 -2.52 -2.16
C GLY A 115 3.39 -2.35 -2.46
N GLN A 116 4.25 -3.20 -1.91
CA GLN A 116 5.70 -3.18 -2.18
C GLN A 116 6.02 -3.50 -3.65
N LEU A 117 5.31 -4.47 -4.26
CA LEU A 117 5.45 -4.79 -5.68
C LEU A 117 4.98 -3.62 -6.54
N GLY A 118 3.90 -2.95 -6.14
CA GLY A 118 3.38 -1.75 -6.80
C GLY A 118 4.39 -0.61 -6.79
N ASP A 119 4.93 -0.27 -5.63
CA ASP A 119 5.96 0.77 -5.50
C ASP A 119 7.23 0.45 -6.32
N LEU A 120 7.66 -0.83 -6.36
CA LEU A 120 8.77 -1.25 -7.22
C LEU A 120 8.42 -1.07 -8.70
N SER A 121 7.21 -1.43 -9.12
CA SER A 121 6.75 -1.29 -10.50
C SER A 121 6.68 0.18 -10.92
N MET A 122 6.12 1.04 -10.07
CA MET A 122 6.07 2.49 -10.30
C MET A 122 7.48 3.10 -10.36
N SER A 123 8.38 2.64 -9.50
CA SER A 123 9.79 3.04 -9.53
C SER A 123 10.47 2.62 -10.82
N LEU A 124 10.19 1.42 -11.33
CA LEU A 124 10.73 0.94 -12.61
C LEU A 124 10.25 1.82 -13.77
N ILE A 125 8.94 2.09 -13.85
CA ILE A 125 8.35 2.98 -14.88
C ILE A 125 9.03 4.35 -14.85
N LYS A 126 9.26 4.93 -13.66
CA LYS A 126 9.98 6.21 -13.52
C LYS A 126 11.39 6.12 -14.11
N ARG A 127 12.15 5.07 -13.84
CA ARG A 127 13.51 4.89 -14.37
C ARG A 127 13.53 4.71 -15.87
N GLU A 128 12.61 3.93 -16.44
CA GLU A 128 12.49 3.78 -17.90
C GLU A 128 12.11 5.10 -18.60
N ALA A 129 11.31 5.93 -17.96
CA ALA A 129 10.97 7.26 -18.44
C ALA A 129 12.11 8.31 -18.24
N GLY A 130 13.23 7.95 -17.60
CA GLY A 130 14.33 8.85 -17.30
C GLY A 130 14.03 9.90 -16.24
N ILE A 131 12.95 9.71 -15.45
CA ILE A 131 12.53 10.61 -14.37
C ILE A 131 12.74 9.94 -13.01
N LYS A 132 12.75 10.76 -11.96
CA LYS A 132 12.80 10.29 -10.58
C LYS A 132 11.45 10.40 -9.89
N ASP A 133 10.76 11.51 -10.08
CA ASP A 133 9.47 11.81 -9.50
C ASP A 133 8.49 12.21 -10.62
N TYR A 134 7.18 11.88 -10.46
CA TYR A 134 6.17 12.21 -11.46
C TYR A 134 5.84 13.71 -11.50
N SER A 135 6.00 14.42 -10.39
CA SER A 135 5.84 15.87 -10.34
C SER A 135 6.61 16.48 -9.16
N HIS A 136 6.79 17.79 -9.19
CA HIS A 136 7.42 18.56 -8.11
C HIS A 136 6.40 19.40 -7.33
N LEU A 137 5.15 18.94 -7.25
CA LEU A 137 4.05 19.70 -6.63
C LEU A 137 4.34 20.04 -5.15
N PHE A 138 4.99 19.16 -4.42
CA PHE A 138 5.38 19.36 -3.02
C PHE A 138 6.86 19.77 -2.85
N LEU A 139 7.43 20.52 -3.80
CA LEU A 139 8.80 21.02 -3.73
C LEU A 139 9.83 19.91 -3.47
N THR A 140 10.23 19.74 -2.22
CA THR A 140 11.25 18.77 -1.79
C THR A 140 10.74 17.34 -1.60
N HIS A 141 9.42 17.09 -1.66
CA HIS A 141 8.80 15.82 -1.26
C HIS A 141 8.19 15.01 -2.42
N GLY A 142 8.44 15.37 -3.67
CA GLY A 142 7.94 14.65 -4.85
C GLY A 142 6.49 14.96 -5.19
N GLY A 143 5.89 14.14 -6.04
CA GLY A 143 4.50 14.30 -6.51
C GLY A 143 3.47 13.64 -5.60
N MET A 144 2.20 14.02 -5.79
CA MET A 144 1.06 13.38 -5.10
C MET A 144 1.00 11.87 -5.41
N LEU A 145 1.19 11.49 -6.66
CA LEU A 145 1.19 10.09 -7.09
C LEU A 145 2.31 9.27 -6.43
N ASP A 146 3.48 9.89 -6.23
CA ASP A 146 4.64 9.24 -5.58
C ASP A 146 4.38 8.90 -4.09
N ARG A 147 3.38 9.54 -3.48
CA ARG A 147 3.00 9.30 -2.08
C ARG A 147 1.96 8.20 -1.90
N PHE A 148 1.18 7.97 -2.93
CA PHE A 148 0.06 7.03 -2.87
C PHE A 148 0.23 5.85 -3.83
N ASP A 149 1.42 5.67 -4.41
CA ASP A 149 1.71 4.56 -5.32
C ASP A 149 1.51 3.18 -4.64
N SER A 150 2.02 2.99 -3.43
CA SER A 150 1.77 1.76 -2.64
C SER A 150 0.28 1.59 -2.32
N THR A 151 -0.40 2.66 -1.88
CA THR A 151 -1.83 2.63 -1.52
C THR A 151 -2.70 2.22 -2.70
N MET A 152 -2.36 2.65 -3.90
CA MET A 152 -3.06 2.32 -5.14
C MET A 152 -3.11 0.81 -5.38
N PHE A 153 -2.01 0.09 -5.13
CA PHE A 153 -1.94 -1.37 -5.28
C PHE A 153 -2.55 -2.13 -4.10
N ILE A 154 -2.54 -1.54 -2.92
CA ILE A 154 -3.13 -2.12 -1.70
C ILE A 154 -4.66 -2.10 -1.77
N ALA A 155 -5.26 -1.01 -2.25
CA ALA A 155 -6.70 -0.81 -2.22
C ALA A 155 -7.51 -1.90 -2.95
N PRO A 156 -7.16 -2.35 -4.18
CA PRO A 156 -7.84 -3.47 -4.85
C PRO A 156 -7.73 -4.78 -4.07
N VAL A 157 -6.59 -5.04 -3.43
CA VAL A 157 -6.39 -6.27 -2.64
C VAL A 157 -7.29 -6.27 -1.42
N VAL A 158 -7.31 -5.17 -0.66
CA VAL A 158 -8.22 -5.03 0.49
C VAL A 158 -9.68 -5.14 0.04
N TYR A 159 -10.06 -4.49 -1.07
CA TYR A 159 -11.40 -4.60 -1.63
C TYR A 159 -11.77 -6.05 -1.96
N PHE A 160 -10.87 -6.80 -2.57
CA PHE A 160 -11.09 -8.21 -2.89
C PHE A 160 -11.37 -9.06 -1.63
N PHE A 161 -10.63 -8.83 -0.56
CA PHE A 161 -10.84 -9.54 0.72
C PHE A 161 -12.16 -9.15 1.39
N VAL A 162 -12.54 -7.88 1.34
CA VAL A 162 -13.83 -7.40 1.87
C VAL A 162 -14.99 -7.93 1.03
N ALA A 163 -14.91 -7.85 -0.29
CA ALA A 163 -15.93 -8.33 -1.22
C ALA A 163 -16.10 -9.86 -1.16
N GLY A 164 -15.01 -10.59 -0.86
CA GLY A 164 -15.01 -12.03 -0.67
C GLY A 164 -15.52 -12.49 0.71
N GLY A 165 -15.91 -11.58 1.58
CA GLY A 165 -16.41 -11.91 2.93
C GLY A 165 -15.34 -12.48 3.87
N ILE A 166 -14.07 -12.15 3.63
CA ILE A 166 -12.94 -12.58 4.48
C ILE A 166 -12.74 -11.60 5.64
N LEU A 167 -13.06 -10.33 5.41
CA LEU A 167 -13.06 -9.26 6.43
C LEU A 167 -14.47 -8.86 6.82
#